data_0438ad4eb98fde77f808b5e5bbb2e43a
#
_entry.id   0438ad4eb98fde77f808b5e5bbb2e43a
#
_cell.length_a   1.000
_cell.length_b   1.000
_cell.length_c   1.000
_cell.angle_alpha   90.00
_cell.angle_beta   90.00
_cell.angle_gamma   90.00
#
_symmetry.space_group_name_H-M   'P 1'
#
loop_
_entity.id
_entity.type
_entity.pdbx_description
1 polymer ?
#
loop_
_entity_poly.entity_id
_entity_poly.type
_entity_poly.pdbx_seq_one_letter_code
_entity_poly.pdbx_strand_id
1 'polypeptide(L)'
;GIVILCVTSSLPFAIFLYTGFIKNTPRDMEEGAIIDGCNSFNVLWLILFPMLKPVTVTVVLLNTVYYWNEYGRSVFFLQKRELHTVPLAISMFVQQYSTSWSLMAGGAFVALIPAFIVFVVFQKHYVKGISSGAVKG
;
A
#
# COMPACT_ATOMS: atom_id res chain seq x y z
N GLY A 1 -13.46 -13.94 -0.79
CA GLY A 1 -12.29 -14.81 -1.04
C GLY A 1 -11.02 -13.99 -1.23
N ILE A 2 -10.76 -13.41 -2.42
CA ILE A 2 -9.48 -12.76 -2.78
C ILE A 2 -9.10 -11.59 -1.83
N VAL A 3 -10.07 -10.79 -1.41
CA VAL A 3 -9.82 -9.64 -0.51
C VAL A 3 -9.21 -10.11 0.82
N ILE A 4 -9.74 -11.18 1.41
CA ILE A 4 -9.21 -11.74 2.67
C ILE A 4 -7.76 -12.20 2.48
N LEU A 5 -7.47 -12.89 1.38
CA LEU A 5 -6.11 -13.32 1.06
C LEU A 5 -5.15 -12.13 0.89
N CYS A 6 -5.59 -11.08 0.21
CA CYS A 6 -4.80 -9.87 0.04
C CYS A 6 -4.50 -9.19 1.38
N VAL A 7 -5.53 -9.00 2.22
CA VAL A 7 -5.37 -8.42 3.55
C VAL A 7 -4.41 -9.27 4.40
N THR A 8 -4.62 -10.58 4.47
CA THR A 8 -3.74 -11.48 5.25
C THR A 8 -2.30 -11.43 4.77
N SER A 9 -2.08 -11.37 3.46
CA SER A 9 -0.73 -11.30 2.87
C SER A 9 -0.01 -9.97 3.14
N SER A 10 -0.74 -8.87 3.30
CA SER A 10 -0.14 -7.55 3.59
C SER A 10 0.14 -7.32 5.07
N LEU A 11 -0.52 -8.06 5.97
CA LEU A 11 -0.37 -7.88 7.41
C LEU A 11 1.08 -8.00 7.92
N PRO A 12 1.87 -9.03 7.55
CA PRO A 12 3.24 -9.16 8.06
C PRO A 12 4.11 -7.95 7.73
N PHE A 13 4.00 -7.46 6.50
CA PHE A 13 4.74 -6.30 6.04
C PHE A 13 4.27 -5.01 6.73
N ALA A 14 2.97 -4.81 6.87
CA ALA A 14 2.41 -3.68 7.59
C ALA A 14 2.87 -3.68 9.06
N ILE A 15 2.75 -4.81 9.76
CA ILE A 15 3.19 -4.97 11.15
C ILE A 15 4.68 -4.64 11.28
N PHE A 16 5.51 -5.14 10.38
CA PHE A 16 6.95 -4.86 10.37
C PHE A 16 7.22 -3.35 10.28
N LEU A 17 6.60 -2.64 9.35
CA LEU A 17 6.80 -1.21 9.18
C LEU A 17 6.29 -0.40 10.38
N TYR A 18 5.09 -0.70 10.88
CA TYR A 18 4.52 0.00 12.04
C TYR A 18 5.37 -0.25 13.30
N THR A 19 5.81 -1.49 13.53
CA THR A 19 6.65 -1.83 14.68
C THR A 19 7.99 -1.10 14.62
N GLY A 20 8.61 -1.06 13.43
CA GLY A 20 9.86 -0.32 13.22
C GLY A 20 9.70 1.18 13.50
N PHE A 21 8.59 1.77 13.06
CA PHE A 21 8.33 3.19 13.29
C PHE A 21 8.06 3.50 14.76
N ILE A 22 7.22 2.70 15.43
CA ILE A 22 6.87 2.87 16.85
C ILE A 22 8.13 2.73 17.73
N LYS A 23 8.99 1.77 17.47
CA LYS A 23 10.25 1.59 18.23
C LYS A 23 11.20 2.80 18.14
N ASN A 24 11.13 3.56 17.07
CA ASN A 24 11.94 4.76 16.89
C ASN A 24 11.25 6.04 17.39
N THR A 25 10.02 5.95 17.88
CA THR A 25 9.29 7.08 18.45
C THR A 25 9.77 7.32 19.89
N PRO A 26 10.08 8.59 20.28
CA PRO A 26 10.47 8.90 21.65
C PRO A 26 9.35 8.54 22.65
N ARG A 27 9.71 7.82 23.71
CA ARG A 27 8.76 7.42 24.76
C ARG A 27 8.30 8.59 25.62
N ASP A 28 9.07 9.65 25.66
CA ASP A 28 8.77 10.86 26.45
C ASP A 28 7.39 11.43 26.15
N MET A 29 6.91 11.24 24.90
CA MET A 29 5.56 11.71 24.51
C MET A 29 4.45 10.85 25.09
N GLU A 30 4.67 9.54 25.21
CA GLU A 30 3.72 8.61 25.84
C GLU A 30 3.69 8.82 27.35
N GLU A 31 4.87 8.96 27.96
CA GLU A 31 5.02 9.17 29.41
C GLU A 31 4.42 10.51 29.82
N GLY A 32 4.67 11.58 29.04
CA GLY A 32 4.06 12.89 29.29
C GLY A 32 2.53 12.84 29.26
N ALA A 33 1.95 12.14 28.29
CA ALA A 33 0.50 12.00 28.20
C ALA A 33 -0.11 11.19 29.35
N ILE A 34 0.61 10.19 29.87
CA ILE A 34 0.16 9.42 31.04
C ILE A 34 0.19 10.29 32.27
N ILE A 35 1.22 11.16 32.44
CA ILE A 35 1.31 12.13 33.53
C ILE A 35 0.16 13.13 33.46
N ASP A 36 -0.24 13.54 32.24
CA ASP A 36 -1.39 14.42 32.00
C ASP A 36 -2.76 13.72 32.22
N GLY A 37 -2.77 12.47 32.68
CA GLY A 37 -3.99 11.71 32.99
C GLY A 37 -4.65 11.03 31.80
N CYS A 38 -3.99 10.95 30.64
CA CYS A 38 -4.51 10.19 29.51
C CYS A 38 -4.50 8.70 29.80
N ASN A 39 -5.59 8.02 29.46
CA ASN A 39 -5.60 6.55 29.45
C ASN A 39 -4.90 6.02 28.19
N SER A 40 -4.50 4.75 28.19
CA SER A 40 -3.79 4.10 27.06
C SER A 40 -4.53 4.22 25.72
N PHE A 41 -5.86 4.27 25.73
CA PHE A 41 -6.67 4.42 24.53
C PHE A 41 -6.56 5.84 23.95
N ASN A 42 -6.56 6.85 24.81
CA ASN A 42 -6.37 8.25 24.40
C ASN A 42 -4.94 8.48 23.89
N VAL A 43 -3.93 7.90 24.53
CA VAL A 43 -2.54 7.94 24.06
C VAL A 43 -2.45 7.37 22.65
N LEU A 44 -3.06 6.21 22.40
CA LEU A 44 -3.07 5.58 21.09
C LEU A 44 -3.70 6.49 20.01
N TRP A 45 -4.89 6.99 20.25
CA TRP A 45 -5.65 7.71 19.21
C TRP A 45 -5.27 9.18 19.05
N LEU A 46 -4.92 9.88 20.13
CA LEU A 46 -4.63 11.31 20.09
C LEU A 46 -3.15 11.62 19.84
N ILE A 47 -2.26 10.70 20.20
CA ILE A 47 -0.81 10.92 20.11
C ILE A 47 -0.18 9.97 19.07
N LEU A 48 -0.26 8.66 19.30
CA LEU A 48 0.42 7.70 18.43
C LEU A 48 -0.17 7.67 17.01
N PHE A 49 -1.48 7.62 16.87
CA PHE A 49 -2.12 7.50 15.57
C PHE A 49 -1.81 8.68 14.62
N PRO A 50 -1.83 9.95 15.05
CA PRO A 50 -1.36 11.07 14.23
C PRO A 50 0.12 10.98 13.84
N MET A 51 0.97 10.49 14.74
CA MET A 51 2.40 10.29 14.47
C MET A 51 2.66 9.18 13.46
N LEU A 52 1.78 8.18 13.40
CA LEU A 52 1.87 7.08 12.45
C LEU A 52 1.42 7.44 11.01
N LYS A 53 0.90 8.65 10.77
CA LYS A 53 0.48 9.09 9.43
C LYS A 53 1.54 8.86 8.35
N PRO A 54 2.85 9.18 8.53
CA PRO A 54 3.84 8.97 7.48
C PRO A 54 4.00 7.50 7.11
N VAL A 55 4.08 6.61 8.10
CA VAL A 55 4.19 5.17 7.84
C VAL A 55 2.91 4.60 7.25
N THR A 56 1.75 5.10 7.69
CA THR A 56 0.44 4.70 7.13
C THR A 56 0.36 5.06 5.64
N VAL A 57 0.78 6.26 5.25
CA VAL A 57 0.83 6.65 3.83
C VAL A 57 1.76 5.73 3.05
N THR A 58 2.92 5.37 3.59
CA THR A 58 3.86 4.45 2.96
C THR A 58 3.25 3.05 2.77
N VAL A 59 2.62 2.50 3.80
CA VAL A 59 1.95 1.19 3.76
C VAL A 59 0.83 1.19 2.72
N VAL A 60 -0.01 2.22 2.71
CA VAL A 60 -1.13 2.36 1.75
C VAL A 60 -0.59 2.45 0.32
N LEU A 61 0.44 3.27 0.08
CA LEU A 61 1.05 3.41 -1.24
C LEU A 61 1.61 2.11 -1.78
N LEU A 62 2.46 1.44 -0.98
CA LEU A 62 3.10 0.20 -1.41
C LEU A 62 2.07 -0.90 -1.68
N ASN A 63 1.05 -1.03 -0.81
CA ASN A 63 -0.04 -1.97 -1.03
C ASN A 63 -0.90 -1.60 -2.25
N THR A 64 -1.17 -0.32 -2.49
CA THR A 64 -1.94 0.12 -3.66
C THR A 64 -1.23 -0.27 -4.95
N VAL A 65 0.07 0.02 -5.07
CA VAL A 65 0.86 -0.37 -6.25
C VAL A 65 0.95 -1.89 -6.39
N TYR A 66 1.17 -2.60 -5.28
CA TYR A 66 1.26 -4.05 -5.28
C TYR A 66 -0.04 -4.71 -5.76
N TYR A 67 -1.18 -4.30 -5.20
CA TYR A 67 -2.49 -4.89 -5.56
C TYR A 67 -3.04 -4.37 -6.89
N TRP A 68 -2.62 -3.19 -7.33
CA TRP A 68 -2.92 -2.73 -8.69
C TRP A 68 -2.31 -3.67 -9.74
N ASN A 69 -1.12 -4.18 -9.49
CA ASN A 69 -0.42 -5.11 -10.37
C ASN A 69 -0.73 -6.58 -10.08
N GLU A 70 -1.71 -6.88 -9.20
CA GLU A 70 -2.01 -8.25 -8.81
C GLU A 70 -2.65 -9.04 -9.97
N TYR A 71 -1.89 -9.97 -10.49
CA TYR A 71 -2.28 -10.88 -11.57
C TYR A 71 -2.43 -12.33 -11.08
N GLY A 72 -1.46 -12.80 -10.30
CA GLY A 72 -1.35 -14.21 -9.93
C GLY A 72 -2.56 -14.78 -9.21
N ARG A 73 -3.02 -14.10 -8.15
CA ARG A 73 -4.22 -14.52 -7.42
C ARG A 73 -5.49 -14.27 -8.22
N SER A 74 -5.51 -13.18 -9.01
CA SER A 74 -6.66 -12.80 -9.83
C SER A 74 -7.02 -13.89 -10.85
N VAL A 75 -6.04 -14.53 -11.46
CA VAL A 75 -6.25 -15.64 -12.40
C VAL A 75 -7.04 -16.79 -11.78
N PHE A 76 -6.75 -17.13 -10.52
CA PHE A 76 -7.39 -18.27 -9.85
C PHE A 76 -8.74 -17.91 -9.22
N PHE A 77 -8.89 -16.71 -8.71
CA PHE A 77 -10.07 -16.32 -7.90
C PHE A 77 -11.11 -15.52 -8.67
N LEU A 78 -10.74 -14.82 -9.74
CA LEU A 78 -11.62 -13.93 -10.48
C LEU A 78 -11.98 -14.54 -11.84
N GLN A 79 -12.85 -15.54 -11.84
CA GLN A 79 -13.25 -16.25 -13.07
C GLN A 79 -14.28 -15.48 -13.91
N LYS A 80 -15.06 -14.59 -13.30
CA LYS A 80 -16.03 -13.76 -14.01
C LYS A 80 -15.34 -12.56 -14.64
N ARG A 81 -15.56 -12.30 -15.94
CA ARG A 81 -14.96 -11.17 -16.67
C ARG A 81 -15.17 -9.81 -16.02
N GLU A 82 -16.34 -9.60 -15.43
CA GLU A 82 -16.73 -8.36 -14.76
C GLU A 82 -15.86 -8.05 -13.53
N LEU A 83 -15.18 -9.05 -12.98
CA LEU A 83 -14.35 -8.93 -11.79
C LEU A 83 -12.84 -8.92 -12.11
N HIS A 84 -12.46 -8.99 -13.38
CA HIS A 84 -11.07 -9.05 -13.75
C HIS A 84 -10.31 -7.78 -13.37
N THR A 85 -9.12 -7.96 -12.78
CA THR A 85 -8.16 -6.87 -12.62
C THR A 85 -7.61 -6.45 -13.97
N VAL A 86 -7.07 -5.22 -14.05
CA VAL A 86 -6.52 -4.69 -15.31
C VAL A 86 -5.42 -5.59 -15.89
N PRO A 87 -4.43 -6.09 -15.12
CA PRO A 87 -3.44 -7.03 -15.62
C PRO A 87 -4.06 -8.34 -16.15
N LEU A 88 -5.07 -8.86 -15.46
CA LEU A 88 -5.77 -10.07 -15.89
C LEU A 88 -6.55 -9.83 -17.20
N ALA A 89 -7.22 -8.70 -17.34
CA ALA A 89 -7.92 -8.34 -18.56
C ALA A 89 -6.97 -8.19 -19.76
N ILE A 90 -5.80 -7.56 -19.55
CA ILE A 90 -4.77 -7.43 -20.60
C ILE A 90 -4.23 -8.81 -21.03
N SER A 91 -4.01 -9.71 -20.08
CA SER A 91 -3.50 -11.05 -20.41
C SER A 91 -4.46 -11.87 -21.30
N MET A 92 -5.76 -11.61 -21.23
CA MET A 92 -6.74 -12.29 -22.08
C MET A 92 -6.65 -11.88 -23.55
N PHE A 93 -6.13 -10.69 -23.87
CA PHE A 93 -5.88 -10.32 -25.27
C PHE A 93 -4.82 -11.16 -25.94
N VAL A 94 -3.91 -11.77 -25.16
CA VAL A 94 -2.90 -12.72 -25.67
C VAL A 94 -3.53 -14.05 -26.09
N GLN A 95 -4.50 -14.54 -25.34
CA GLN A 95 -5.06 -15.87 -25.51
C GLN A 95 -6.23 -15.92 -26.52
N GLN A 96 -7.01 -14.85 -26.63
CA GLN A 96 -8.30 -14.86 -27.33
C GLN A 96 -8.28 -14.30 -28.76
N TYR A 97 -7.30 -13.46 -29.11
CA TYR A 97 -7.29 -12.69 -30.36
C TYR A 97 -5.97 -12.79 -31.14
N SER A 98 -5.34 -13.99 -31.20
CA SER A 98 -4.06 -14.16 -31.91
C SER A 98 -3.11 -12.97 -31.70
N THR A 99 -2.48 -12.97 -30.55
CA THR A 99 -1.40 -12.07 -30.07
C THR A 99 -1.31 -10.70 -30.76
N SER A 100 -2.28 -9.84 -30.49
CA SER A 100 -2.21 -8.47 -31.00
C SER A 100 -1.37 -7.61 -30.04
N TRP A 101 -0.07 -7.56 -30.28
CA TRP A 101 0.90 -6.77 -29.52
C TRP A 101 0.50 -5.30 -29.39
N SER A 102 -0.17 -4.76 -30.39
CA SER A 102 -0.66 -3.40 -30.41
C SER A 102 -1.73 -3.14 -29.35
N LEU A 103 -2.70 -4.07 -29.20
CA LEU A 103 -3.75 -3.95 -28.17
C LEU A 103 -3.20 -4.16 -26.75
N MET A 104 -2.23 -5.05 -26.60
CA MET A 104 -1.55 -5.23 -25.31
C MET A 104 -0.79 -3.97 -24.90
N ALA A 105 -0.03 -3.39 -25.82
CA ALA A 105 0.68 -2.13 -25.57
C ALA A 105 -0.30 -1.01 -25.17
N GLY A 106 -1.40 -0.85 -25.91
CA GLY A 106 -2.44 0.12 -25.59
C GLY A 106 -3.07 -0.11 -24.21
N GLY A 107 -3.40 -1.36 -23.88
CA GLY A 107 -3.91 -1.74 -22.56
C GLY A 107 -2.92 -1.45 -21.42
N ALA A 108 -1.64 -1.74 -21.64
CA ALA A 108 -0.58 -1.43 -20.69
C ALA A 108 -0.42 0.07 -20.46
N PHE A 109 -0.50 0.89 -21.51
CA PHE A 109 -0.50 2.35 -21.37
C PHE A 109 -1.67 2.86 -20.54
N VAL A 110 -2.88 2.36 -20.78
CA VAL A 110 -4.07 2.71 -19.99
C VAL A 110 -3.89 2.29 -18.53
N ALA A 111 -3.31 1.12 -18.27
CA ALA A 111 -3.03 0.61 -16.93
C ALA A 111 -2.00 1.46 -16.16
N LEU A 112 -1.08 2.10 -16.83
CA LEU A 112 -0.09 2.99 -16.22
C LEU A 112 -0.70 4.29 -15.67
N ILE A 113 -1.77 4.79 -16.28
CA ILE A 113 -2.35 6.10 -15.92
C ILE A 113 -2.75 6.19 -14.44
N PRO A 114 -3.55 5.26 -13.86
CA PRO A 114 -3.91 5.35 -12.45
C PRO A 114 -2.71 5.17 -11.51
N ALA A 115 -1.78 4.28 -11.85
CA ALA A 115 -0.57 4.09 -11.07
C ALA A 115 0.30 5.36 -11.06
N PHE A 116 0.41 6.04 -12.21
CA PHE A 116 1.12 7.31 -12.34
C PHE A 116 0.45 8.42 -11.53
N ILE A 117 -0.88 8.53 -11.57
CA ILE A 117 -1.64 9.50 -10.76
C ILE A 117 -1.38 9.27 -9.27
N VAL A 118 -1.47 8.03 -8.81
CA VAL A 118 -1.18 7.68 -7.41
C VAL A 118 0.24 8.08 -7.05
N PHE A 119 1.22 7.78 -7.89
CA PHE A 119 2.62 8.16 -7.67
C PHE A 119 2.78 9.69 -7.55
N VAL A 120 2.23 10.46 -8.48
CA VAL A 120 2.34 11.94 -8.49
C VAL A 120 1.71 12.56 -7.25
N VAL A 121 0.55 12.07 -6.82
CA VAL A 121 -0.15 12.57 -5.62
C VAL A 121 0.68 12.31 -4.36
N PHE A 122 1.28 11.14 -4.25
CA PHE A 122 1.92 10.70 -3.02
C PHE A 122 3.45 10.88 -2.99
N GLN A 123 4.11 11.22 -4.11
CA GLN A 123 5.57 11.37 -4.19
C GLN A 123 6.16 12.28 -3.09
N LYS A 124 5.44 13.35 -2.71
CA LYS A 124 5.89 14.28 -1.66
C LYS A 124 5.98 13.62 -0.27
N HIS A 125 5.18 12.61 -0.01
CA HIS A 125 5.17 11.87 1.24
C HIS A 125 6.24 10.76 1.26
N TYR A 126 6.54 10.20 0.09
CA TYR A 126 7.55 9.15 -0.07
C TYR A 126 8.96 9.65 0.24
N VAL A 127 9.32 10.83 -0.27
CA VAL A 127 10.64 11.43 -0.06
C VAL A 127 10.90 11.77 1.41
N LYS A 128 9.87 12.24 2.15
CA LYS A 128 10.00 12.55 3.58
C LYS A 128 10.15 11.31 4.46
N GLY A 129 9.52 10.19 4.08
CA GLY A 129 9.58 8.94 4.86
C GLY A 129 10.95 8.25 4.77
N ILE A 130 11.59 8.28 3.61
CA ILE A 130 12.91 7.64 3.39
C ILE A 130 14.03 8.49 4.01
N SER A 131 13.97 9.81 3.90
CA SER A 131 15.02 10.69 4.43
C SER A 131 15.10 10.67 5.95
N SER A 132 13.98 10.47 6.67
CA SER A 132 13.98 10.35 8.12
C SER A 132 14.55 9.01 8.64
N GLY A 133 14.59 7.98 7.81
CA GLY A 133 15.18 6.67 8.13
C GLY A 133 16.66 6.54 7.76
N ALA A 134 17.16 7.36 6.83
CA ALA A 134 18.51 7.26 6.29
C ALA A 134 19.54 8.20 6.97
N VAL A 135 19.10 9.15 7.78
CA VAL A 135 19.98 10.09 8.50
C VAL A 135 20.12 9.66 9.95
N LYS A 136 20.75 8.52 10.18
CA LYS A 136 21.47 8.17 11.40
C LYS A 136 22.74 7.41 10.99
N GLY A 137 23.67 8.11 10.46
CA GLY A 137 25.07 7.77 10.39
C GLY A 137 25.84 8.79 11.21
#